data_93c20cfb0cbe73e83739b134265c3fec
#
_entry.id   93c20cfb0cbe73e83739b134265c3fec
#
_cell.length_a   1.000
_cell.length_b   1.000
_cell.length_c   1.000
_cell.angle_alpha   90.00
_cell.angle_beta   90.00
_cell.angle_gamma   90.00
#
_symmetry.space_group_name_H-M   'P 1'
#
loop_
_entity.id
_entity.type
_entity.pdbx_description
1 polymer ?
#
loop_
_entity_poly.entity_id
_entity_poly.type
_entity_poly.pdbx_seq_one_letter_code
_entity_poly.pdbx_strand_id
1 'polypeptide(L)'
;RQMCIRDSKKSAPIFGAQFSSLTAEDAEALVAYGGETAAAMGMLPYYLYRQHYMLGNLANIGYAASGSASLYNIQMMEERHVVLGIGPASATKVPQADGHHLKKLNMPKDIGTYTGNLPQLAHKRSLLFADEEE
;
A
#
# COMPACT_ATOMS: atom_id res chain seq x y z
N ARG A 1 13.99 3.88 6.01
CA ARG A 1 14.89 2.70 5.93
C ARG A 1 14.49 1.58 6.87
N GLN A 2 14.01 1.88 8.07
CA GLN A 2 13.59 0.88 9.05
C GLN A 2 12.28 0.18 8.71
N MET A 3 11.32 0.87 8.09
CA MET A 3 10.09 0.24 7.61
C MET A 3 10.40 -0.88 6.62
N CYS A 4 11.33 -0.64 5.69
CA CYS A 4 11.74 -1.65 4.71
C CYS A 4 12.44 -2.86 5.33
N ILE A 5 13.17 -2.69 6.43
CA ILE A 5 13.90 -3.77 7.13
C ILE A 5 12.94 -4.66 7.92
N ARG A 6 11.95 -4.09 8.59
CA ARG A 6 11.00 -4.85 9.40
C ARG A 6 9.89 -5.53 8.62
N ASP A 7 9.47 -4.93 7.53
CA ASP A 7 8.46 -5.50 6.64
C ASP A 7 9.05 -6.40 5.56
N SER A 8 10.35 -6.64 5.62
CA SER A 8 11.00 -7.57 4.70
C SER A 8 10.40 -8.96 4.84
N LYS A 9 10.00 -9.55 3.71
CA LYS A 9 9.57 -10.96 3.70
C LYS A 9 10.68 -11.83 4.26
N LYS A 10 10.32 -12.90 4.95
CA LYS A 10 11.28 -13.87 5.51
C LYS A 10 12.28 -14.40 4.47
N SER A 11 11.90 -14.41 3.19
CA SER A 11 12.76 -14.81 2.06
C SER A 11 13.68 -13.70 1.54
N ALA A 12 13.57 -12.47 2.05
CA ALA A 12 14.43 -11.38 1.60
C ALA A 12 15.83 -11.51 2.25
N PRO A 13 16.94 -11.30 1.49
CA PRO A 13 18.29 -11.41 2.03
C PRO A 13 18.55 -10.51 3.25
N ILE A 14 17.87 -9.37 3.32
CA ILE A 14 17.97 -8.42 4.42
C ILE A 14 17.36 -8.93 5.73
N PHE A 15 16.49 -9.95 5.68
CA PHE A 15 15.79 -10.45 6.87
C PHE A 15 16.76 -11.06 7.92
N GLY A 16 17.84 -11.66 7.46
CA GLY A 16 18.87 -12.26 8.31
C GLY A 16 20.02 -11.30 8.73
N ALA A 17 20.00 -10.06 8.25
CA ALA A 17 21.04 -9.09 8.56
C ALA A 17 20.87 -8.58 10.00
N GLN A 18 21.97 -8.58 10.77
CA GLN A 18 21.98 -7.96 12.10
C GLN A 18 22.07 -6.44 11.95
N PHE A 19 20.95 -5.77 12.21
CA PHE A 19 20.91 -4.32 12.38
C PHE A 19 20.80 -4.02 13.88
N SER A 20 21.40 -2.92 14.35
CA SER A 20 21.18 -2.43 15.69
C SER A 20 19.68 -2.29 15.93
N SER A 21 19.17 -2.97 16.94
CA SER A 21 17.73 -2.99 17.22
C SER A 21 17.32 -1.64 17.79
N LEU A 22 16.55 -0.86 17.02
CA LEU A 22 15.73 0.20 17.59
C LEU A 22 14.64 -0.43 18.45
N THR A 23 14.40 0.16 19.60
CA THR A 23 13.31 -0.23 20.49
C THR A 23 11.97 0.32 19.97
N ALA A 24 10.85 -0.14 20.50
CA ALA A 24 9.55 0.43 20.18
C ALA A 24 9.47 1.91 20.60
N GLU A 25 10.08 2.23 21.76
CA GLU A 25 10.15 3.59 22.29
C GLU A 25 10.95 4.54 21.36
N ASP A 26 12.09 4.07 20.84
CA ASP A 26 12.86 4.84 19.86
C ASP A 26 12.05 5.10 18.58
N ALA A 27 11.27 4.11 18.12
CA ALA A 27 10.44 4.27 16.95
C ALA A 27 9.30 5.27 17.18
N GLU A 28 8.66 5.24 18.35
CA GLU A 28 7.64 6.21 18.76
C GLU A 28 8.23 7.63 18.82
N ALA A 29 9.39 7.78 19.44
CA ALA A 29 10.07 9.08 19.51
C ALA A 29 10.41 9.63 18.12
N LEU A 30 10.87 8.78 17.21
CA LEU A 30 11.16 9.18 15.82
C LEU A 30 9.91 9.59 15.05
N VAL A 31 8.78 8.90 15.24
CA VAL A 31 7.51 9.27 14.60
C VAL A 31 6.99 10.59 15.16
N ALA A 32 7.05 10.79 16.48
CA ALA A 32 6.67 12.05 17.11
C ALA A 32 7.53 13.21 16.59
N TYR A 33 8.86 13.06 16.60
CA TYR A 33 9.79 14.05 16.06
C TYR A 33 9.55 14.36 14.58
N GLY A 34 9.24 13.34 13.77
CA GLY A 34 8.88 13.51 12.37
C GLY A 34 7.61 14.35 12.19
N GLY A 35 6.60 14.12 13.03
CA GLY A 35 5.36 14.89 13.03
C GLY A 35 5.57 16.37 13.43
N GLU A 36 6.33 16.62 14.48
CA GLU A 36 6.70 17.97 14.93
C GLU A 36 7.49 18.71 13.85
N THR A 37 8.45 18.04 13.24
CA THR A 37 9.25 18.62 12.15
C THR A 37 8.37 18.96 10.95
N ALA A 38 7.46 18.05 10.54
CA ALA A 38 6.54 18.32 9.45
C ALA A 38 5.64 19.52 9.75
N ALA A 39 5.11 19.63 10.98
CA ALA A 39 4.31 20.76 11.42
C ALA A 39 5.12 22.08 11.39
N ALA A 40 6.38 22.05 11.85
CA ALA A 40 7.27 23.21 11.78
C ALA A 40 7.57 23.67 10.33
N MET A 41 7.51 22.74 9.38
CA MET A 41 7.62 23.01 7.94
C MET A 41 6.29 23.44 7.28
N GLY A 42 5.22 23.61 8.07
CA GLY A 42 3.90 23.99 7.57
C GLY A 42 3.17 22.84 6.82
N MET A 43 3.57 21.60 7.04
CA MET A 43 2.92 20.44 6.44
C MET A 43 1.83 19.90 7.38
N LEU A 44 0.73 19.41 6.79
CA LEU A 44 -0.38 18.80 7.50
C LEU A 44 -0.47 17.30 7.17
N PRO A 45 -0.89 16.45 8.13
CA PRO A 45 -1.16 15.06 7.83
C PRO A 45 -2.36 14.95 6.88
N TYR A 46 -2.27 14.11 5.84
CA TYR A 46 -3.33 13.95 4.86
C TYR A 46 -3.73 12.51 4.59
N TYR A 47 -2.93 11.53 5.00
CA TYR A 47 -3.33 10.12 5.05
C TYR A 47 -2.64 9.38 6.18
N LEU A 48 -3.25 8.26 6.59
CA LEU A 48 -2.73 7.36 7.59
C LEU A 48 -2.86 5.92 7.08
N TYR A 49 -1.75 5.18 7.12
CA TYR A 49 -1.71 3.76 6.80
C TYR A 49 -1.14 2.96 7.96
N ARG A 50 -1.92 2.04 8.50
CA ARG A 50 -1.48 1.15 9.56
C ARG A 50 -1.04 -0.19 8.96
N GLN A 51 0.25 -0.45 9.02
CA GLN A 51 0.84 -1.68 8.51
C GLN A 51 0.94 -2.72 9.63
N HIS A 52 0.59 -3.96 9.31
CA HIS A 52 0.76 -5.06 10.27
C HIS A 52 2.25 -5.35 10.50
N TYR A 53 2.60 -5.72 11.73
CA TYR A 53 3.96 -6.12 12.14
C TYR A 53 5.00 -5.00 12.15
N MET A 54 4.59 -3.76 12.23
CA MET A 54 5.52 -2.66 12.50
C MET A 54 5.97 -2.62 13.96
N LEU A 55 7.18 -2.11 14.20
CA LEU A 55 7.68 -1.83 15.53
C LEU A 55 6.74 -0.84 16.23
N GLY A 56 6.27 -1.18 17.43
CA GLY A 56 5.35 -0.33 18.18
C GLY A 56 3.93 -0.22 17.61
N ASN A 57 3.55 -1.01 16.60
CA ASN A 57 2.25 -0.89 15.92
C ASN A 57 1.95 0.54 15.40
N LEU A 58 2.98 1.27 15.04
CA LEU A 58 2.90 2.65 14.59
C LEU A 58 2.25 2.73 13.20
N ALA A 59 1.62 3.86 12.93
CA ALA A 59 1.06 4.15 11.62
C ALA A 59 2.06 4.91 10.73
N ASN A 60 2.00 4.68 9.43
CA ASN A 60 2.62 5.54 8.44
C ASN A 60 1.71 6.74 8.21
N ILE A 61 2.21 7.93 8.47
CA ILE A 61 1.48 9.17 8.26
C ILE A 61 2.14 9.91 7.09
N GLY A 62 1.35 10.29 6.11
CA GLY A 62 1.79 11.17 5.03
C GLY A 62 1.54 12.62 5.39
N TYR A 63 2.55 13.46 5.23
CA TYR A 63 2.47 14.91 5.44
C TYR A 63 2.66 15.64 4.13
N ALA A 64 1.92 16.72 3.91
CA ALA A 64 2.05 17.55 2.73
C ALA A 64 1.74 19.02 3.06
N ALA A 65 2.35 19.95 2.31
CA ALA A 65 1.93 21.33 2.31
C ALA A 65 0.50 21.46 1.74
N SER A 66 -0.20 22.53 2.10
CA SER A 66 -1.55 22.78 1.60
C SER A 66 -1.61 22.71 0.07
N GLY A 67 -2.55 21.95 -0.47
CA GLY A 67 -2.73 21.74 -1.91
C GLY A 67 -1.74 20.77 -2.57
N SER A 68 -0.78 20.19 -1.82
CA SER A 68 0.25 19.28 -2.35
C SER A 68 0.03 17.81 -1.95
N ALA A 69 -1.14 17.47 -1.40
CA ALA A 69 -1.47 16.08 -1.05
C ALA A 69 -1.47 15.20 -2.29
N SER A 70 -0.86 14.01 -2.20
CA SER A 70 -0.82 13.03 -3.28
C SER A 70 -2.19 12.36 -3.44
N LEU A 71 -2.90 12.67 -4.52
CA LEU A 71 -4.17 12.01 -4.85
C LEU A 71 -4.01 10.50 -4.99
N TYR A 72 -2.88 10.05 -5.55
CA TYR A 72 -2.59 8.61 -5.64
C TYR A 72 -2.58 7.94 -4.26
N ASN A 73 -1.91 8.54 -3.27
CA ASN A 73 -1.87 7.98 -1.93
C ASN A 73 -3.25 7.94 -1.29
N ILE A 74 -4.03 9.00 -1.43
CA ILE A 74 -5.40 9.09 -0.92
C ILE A 74 -6.27 7.99 -1.55
N GLN A 75 -6.28 7.90 -2.87
CA GLN A 75 -7.08 6.92 -3.60
C GLN A 75 -6.70 5.47 -3.28
N MET A 76 -5.38 5.21 -3.10
CA MET A 76 -4.91 3.87 -2.70
C MET A 76 -5.32 3.49 -1.28
N MET A 77 -5.45 4.45 -0.37
CA MET A 77 -5.86 4.20 1.02
C MET A 77 -7.38 4.12 1.19
N GLU A 78 -8.12 4.94 0.48
CA GLU A 78 -9.59 4.96 0.58
C GLU A 78 -10.27 3.80 -0.15
N GLU A 79 -9.62 3.22 -1.16
CA GLU A 79 -10.10 2.10 -1.98
C GLU A 79 -11.51 2.34 -2.59
N ARG A 80 -11.89 3.61 -2.81
CA ARG A 80 -13.20 4.02 -3.35
C ARG A 80 -13.23 4.13 -4.87
N HIS A 81 -12.10 3.96 -5.51
CA HIS A 81 -11.95 4.05 -6.95
C HIS A 81 -11.46 2.74 -7.55
N VAL A 82 -11.79 2.52 -8.80
CA VAL A 82 -11.23 1.40 -9.55
C VAL A 82 -9.71 1.57 -9.66
N VAL A 83 -8.99 0.57 -9.23
CA VAL A 83 -7.53 0.46 -9.40
C VAL A 83 -7.24 -0.60 -10.44
N LEU A 84 -6.77 -0.19 -11.62
CA LEU A 84 -6.41 -1.12 -12.68
C LEU A 84 -4.94 -1.52 -12.56
N GLY A 85 -4.69 -2.77 -12.13
CA GLY A 85 -3.35 -3.35 -12.05
C GLY A 85 -2.88 -3.86 -13.40
N ILE A 86 -1.66 -3.46 -13.83
CA ILE A 86 -1.03 -3.90 -15.08
C ILE A 86 0.32 -4.53 -14.74
N GLY A 87 0.60 -5.69 -15.34
CA GLY A 87 1.86 -6.41 -15.16
C GLY A 87 1.82 -7.53 -14.11
N PRO A 88 2.92 -8.31 -14.01
CA PRO A 88 3.06 -9.38 -13.01
C PRO A 88 2.97 -8.80 -11.59
N ALA A 89 2.44 -9.61 -10.66
CA ALA A 89 2.25 -9.26 -9.24
C ALA A 89 1.32 -8.06 -8.98
N SER A 90 0.71 -7.45 -10.01
CA SER A 90 -0.25 -6.36 -9.84
C SER A 90 -1.62 -6.86 -9.34
N ALA A 91 -2.45 -5.93 -8.88
CA ALA A 91 -3.82 -6.22 -8.46
C ALA A 91 -4.79 -5.20 -9.08
N THR A 92 -5.87 -5.70 -9.68
CA THR A 92 -7.02 -4.88 -10.05
C THR A 92 -8.04 -4.94 -8.92
N LYS A 93 -8.57 -3.80 -8.52
CA LYS A 93 -9.59 -3.66 -7.47
C LYS A 93 -10.75 -2.87 -8.01
N VAL A 94 -11.97 -3.37 -7.82
CA VAL A 94 -13.21 -2.72 -8.25
C VAL A 94 -14.11 -2.60 -7.02
N PRO A 95 -14.40 -1.37 -6.54
CA PRO A 95 -15.36 -1.16 -5.47
C PRO A 95 -16.75 -1.66 -5.88
N GLN A 96 -17.48 -2.23 -4.96
CA GLN A 96 -18.86 -2.63 -5.19
C GLN A 96 -19.82 -1.46 -4.89
N ALA A 97 -21.03 -1.52 -5.45
CA ALA A 97 -22.06 -0.50 -5.26
C ALA A 97 -22.45 -0.27 -3.79
N ASP A 98 -22.23 -1.27 -2.91
CA ASP A 98 -22.49 -1.16 -1.48
C ASP A 98 -21.46 -0.30 -0.72
N GLY A 99 -20.37 0.10 -1.37
CA GLY A 99 -19.30 0.92 -0.79
C GLY A 99 -18.44 0.24 0.28
N HIS A 100 -18.67 -1.05 0.56
CA HIS A 100 -18.00 -1.79 1.62
C HIS A 100 -17.17 -2.97 1.11
N HIS A 101 -17.51 -3.51 -0.03
CA HIS A 101 -16.83 -4.65 -0.62
C HIS A 101 -16.00 -4.27 -1.84
N LEU A 102 -14.92 -5.03 -2.06
CA LEU A 102 -14.02 -4.90 -3.20
C LEU A 102 -13.93 -6.23 -3.94
N LYS A 103 -14.23 -6.23 -5.22
CA LYS A 103 -13.79 -7.32 -6.11
C LYS A 103 -12.32 -7.13 -6.40
N LYS A 104 -11.52 -8.19 -6.26
CA LYS A 104 -10.07 -8.14 -6.45
C LYS A 104 -9.57 -9.27 -7.33
N LEU A 105 -8.78 -8.92 -8.34
CA LEU A 105 -8.04 -9.85 -9.17
C LEU A 105 -6.54 -9.63 -9.01
N ASN A 106 -5.83 -10.63 -8.50
CA ASN A 106 -4.38 -10.60 -8.41
C ASN A 106 -3.77 -11.28 -9.64
N MET A 107 -2.75 -10.63 -10.23
CA MET A 107 -1.98 -11.20 -11.32
C MET A 107 -0.89 -12.13 -10.80
N PRO A 108 -0.51 -13.17 -11.55
CA PRO A 108 0.62 -14.02 -11.22
C PRO A 108 1.89 -13.21 -10.98
N LYS A 109 2.71 -13.65 -10.01
CA LYS A 109 3.98 -12.98 -9.69
C LYS A 109 5.09 -13.38 -10.65
N ASP A 110 5.05 -14.62 -11.12
CA ASP A 110 6.00 -15.15 -12.08
C ASP A 110 5.71 -14.59 -13.50
N ILE A 111 6.74 -14.09 -14.16
CA ILE A 111 6.62 -13.43 -15.47
C ILE A 111 6.18 -14.43 -16.53
N GLY A 112 6.74 -15.65 -16.54
CA GLY A 112 6.39 -16.68 -17.51
C GLY A 112 4.93 -17.10 -17.38
N THR A 113 4.46 -17.31 -16.16
CA THR A 113 3.04 -17.62 -15.86
C THR A 113 2.13 -16.45 -16.27
N TYR A 114 2.54 -15.22 -16.03
CA TYR A 114 1.77 -14.04 -16.41
C TYR A 114 1.63 -13.93 -17.93
N THR A 115 2.75 -14.01 -18.66
CA THR A 115 2.76 -13.84 -20.12
C THR A 115 2.08 -15.01 -20.83
N GLY A 116 2.24 -16.24 -20.34
CA GLY A 116 1.62 -17.42 -20.91
C GLY A 116 0.09 -17.49 -20.74
N ASN A 117 -0.46 -16.74 -19.78
CA ASN A 117 -1.90 -16.73 -19.48
C ASN A 117 -2.59 -15.40 -19.77
N LEU A 118 -1.97 -14.49 -20.52
CA LEU A 118 -2.51 -13.16 -20.81
C LEU A 118 -3.98 -13.15 -21.28
N PRO A 119 -4.40 -13.99 -22.24
CA PRO A 119 -5.78 -13.98 -22.71
C PRO A 119 -6.79 -14.33 -21.59
N GLN A 120 -6.49 -15.36 -20.80
CA GLN A 120 -7.36 -15.75 -19.68
C GLN A 120 -7.40 -14.70 -18.57
N LEU A 121 -6.26 -14.06 -18.30
CA LEU A 121 -6.17 -12.98 -17.31
C LEU A 121 -6.92 -11.73 -17.76
N ALA A 122 -6.86 -11.40 -19.05
CA ALA A 122 -7.64 -10.32 -19.63
C ALA A 122 -9.15 -10.60 -19.53
N HIS A 123 -9.57 -11.83 -19.88
CA HIS A 123 -10.98 -12.24 -19.73
C HIS A 123 -11.44 -12.20 -18.27
N LYS A 124 -10.68 -12.74 -17.33
CA LYS A 124 -11.01 -12.66 -15.89
C LYS A 124 -11.12 -11.22 -15.42
N ARG A 125 -10.31 -10.31 -15.97
CA ARG A 125 -10.40 -8.90 -15.64
C ARG A 125 -11.68 -8.27 -16.17
N SER A 126 -12.09 -8.57 -17.41
CA SER A 126 -13.34 -8.04 -17.97
C SER A 126 -14.56 -8.46 -17.16
N LEU A 127 -14.56 -9.67 -16.61
CA LEU A 127 -15.65 -10.15 -15.75
C LEU A 127 -15.79 -9.34 -14.44
N LEU A 128 -14.74 -8.67 -13.96
CA LEU A 128 -14.86 -7.81 -12.77
C LEU A 128 -15.76 -6.60 -13.00
N PHE A 129 -15.93 -6.18 -14.26
CA PHE A 129 -16.71 -5.02 -14.65
C PHE A 129 -18.09 -5.38 -15.23
N ALA A 130 -18.33 -6.66 -15.53
CA ALA A 130 -19.57 -7.10 -16.19
C ALA A 130 -20.81 -7.07 -15.29
N ASP A 131 -20.63 -7.06 -13.97
CA ASP A 131 -21.75 -7.10 -13.00
C ASP A 131 -22.27 -5.69 -12.62
N GLU A 132 -21.87 -4.63 -13.30
CA GLU A 132 -22.31 -3.26 -13.03
C GLU A 132 -23.44 -2.78 -13.97
N GLU A 133 -23.92 -3.65 -14.86
CA GLU A 133 -24.97 -3.31 -15.85
C GLU A 133 -26.36 -3.86 -15.53
N GLU A 134 -26.68 -4.19 -14.25
CA GLU A 134 -28.04 -4.52 -13.84
C GLU A 134 -28.63 -3.53 -12.83
#